data_7c9d78f409eacd74feb9937c38f74573
#
_entry.id   7c9d78f409eacd74feb9937c38f74573
#
_cell.length_a   1.000
_cell.length_b   1.000
_cell.length_c   1.000
_cell.angle_alpha   90.00
_cell.angle_beta   90.00
_cell.angle_gamma   90.00
#
_symmetry.space_group_name_H-M   'P 1'
#
loop_
_entity.id
_entity.type
_entity.pdbx_description
1 polymer ?
#
loop_
_entity_poly.entity_id
_entity_poly.type
_entity_poly.pdbx_seq_one_letter_code
_entity_poly.pdbx_strand_id
1 'polypeptide(L)'
;IRDDMYIGKGHAYQKEFMDAVTEGNKDGILEQRPTLVNLQCDVDHPTQCMADMLHIIHEFGGVENLKGKKLAMTWAYSPSYGKPLSVPQGIIGLMTRFGMDVVLAHPEGYEVFEDVEKIAEENAKKSGGSFKKTNNMAEAFKDADIVYPKSWAPFAAMEKRTDLYAEGDFDGID
;
A
#
# COMPACT_ATOMS: atom_id res chain seq x y z
N ILE A 1 4.32 12.87 -7.63
CA ILE A 1 3.98 13.46 -6.32
C ILE A 1 4.15 12.36 -5.27
N ARG A 2 4.54 12.78 -4.06
CA ARG A 2 4.55 11.95 -2.86
C ARG A 2 3.84 12.71 -1.73
N ASP A 3 2.86 12.07 -1.10
CA ASP A 3 2.15 12.56 0.08
C ASP A 3 1.57 11.35 0.85
N ASP A 4 2.31 10.87 1.85
CA ASP A 4 2.05 9.61 2.55
C ASP A 4 1.91 9.75 4.07
N MET A 5 1.93 11.00 4.59
CA MET A 5 2.02 11.23 6.04
C MET A 5 0.68 11.14 6.77
N TYR A 6 -0.42 11.52 6.11
CA TYR A 6 -1.72 11.69 6.77
C TYR A 6 -2.79 10.84 6.09
N ILE A 7 -3.48 10.01 6.89
CA ILE A 7 -4.54 9.12 6.41
C ILE A 7 -5.67 9.94 5.75
N GLY A 8 -6.10 9.52 4.57
CA GLY A 8 -7.19 10.14 3.81
C GLY A 8 -6.80 11.44 3.09
N LYS A 9 -5.54 11.89 3.18
CA LYS A 9 -5.11 13.17 2.60
C LYS A 9 -4.30 13.00 1.32
N GLY A 10 -3.30 12.14 1.29
CA GLY A 10 -2.36 12.08 0.17
C GLY A 10 -3.00 11.66 -1.15
N HIS A 11 -3.81 10.62 -1.14
CA HIS A 11 -4.54 10.19 -2.33
C HIS A 11 -5.55 11.23 -2.78
N ALA A 12 -6.30 11.82 -1.85
CA ALA A 12 -7.26 12.89 -2.13
C ALA A 12 -6.58 14.11 -2.76
N TYR A 13 -5.46 14.57 -2.19
CA TYR A 13 -4.67 15.66 -2.74
C TYR A 13 -4.19 15.39 -4.18
N GLN A 14 -3.69 14.20 -4.44
CA GLN A 14 -3.26 13.82 -5.80
C GLN A 14 -4.42 13.85 -6.80
N LYS A 15 -5.62 13.45 -6.36
CA LYS A 15 -6.82 13.52 -7.18
C LYS A 15 -7.22 14.96 -7.48
N GLU A 16 -7.30 15.82 -6.44
CA GLU A 16 -7.60 17.25 -6.60
C GLU A 16 -6.61 17.94 -7.54
N PHE A 17 -5.31 17.64 -7.40
CA PHE A 17 -4.27 18.15 -8.30
C PHE A 17 -4.56 17.76 -9.76
N MET A 18 -4.90 16.49 -10.01
CA MET A 18 -5.19 16.03 -11.37
C MET A 18 -6.49 16.58 -11.93
N ASP A 19 -7.49 16.81 -11.09
CA ASP A 19 -8.74 17.46 -11.49
C ASP A 19 -8.46 18.90 -11.93
N ALA A 20 -7.70 19.68 -11.14
CA ALA A 20 -7.30 21.05 -11.48
C ALA A 20 -6.46 21.13 -12.76
N VAL A 21 -5.50 20.23 -12.93
CA VAL A 21 -4.68 20.13 -14.17
C VAL A 21 -5.55 19.80 -15.39
N THR A 22 -6.54 18.93 -15.21
CA THR A 22 -7.47 18.56 -16.30
C THR A 22 -8.36 19.73 -16.70
N GLU A 23 -8.86 20.49 -15.72
CA GLU A 23 -9.65 21.69 -15.95
C GLU A 23 -8.82 22.79 -16.64
N GLY A 24 -7.62 23.09 -16.14
CA GLY A 24 -6.72 24.07 -16.75
C GLY A 24 -6.33 23.74 -18.20
N ASN A 25 -6.24 22.45 -18.55
CA ASN A 25 -6.02 22.04 -19.94
C ASN A 25 -7.29 22.25 -20.80
N LYS A 26 -8.48 21.91 -20.28
CA LYS A 26 -9.75 22.16 -20.99
C LYS A 26 -9.99 23.65 -21.25
N ASP A 27 -9.61 24.50 -20.30
CA ASP A 27 -9.79 25.95 -20.40
C ASP A 27 -8.69 26.65 -21.24
N GLY A 28 -7.75 25.89 -21.78
CA GLY A 28 -6.64 26.41 -22.60
C GLY A 28 -5.57 27.16 -21.79
N ILE A 29 -5.58 27.08 -20.46
CA ILE A 29 -4.55 27.64 -19.59
C ILE A 29 -3.26 26.80 -19.69
N LEU A 30 -3.41 25.49 -19.80
CA LEU A 30 -2.32 24.53 -19.99
C LEU A 30 -2.36 23.99 -21.43
N GLU A 31 -1.25 24.11 -22.14
CA GLU A 31 -1.11 23.57 -23.51
C GLU A 31 -1.19 22.04 -23.52
N GLN A 32 -0.71 21.39 -22.46
CA GLN A 32 -0.71 19.94 -22.31
C GLN A 32 -1.27 19.56 -20.93
N ARG A 33 -1.95 18.42 -20.86
CA ARG A 33 -2.34 17.79 -19.63
C ARG A 33 -1.21 16.86 -19.15
N PRO A 34 -0.38 17.28 -18.17
CA PRO A 34 0.69 16.41 -17.66
C PRO A 34 0.12 15.15 -16.99
N THR A 35 0.90 14.08 -17.03
CA THR A 35 0.59 12.85 -16.29
C THR A 35 1.12 12.94 -14.88
N LEU A 36 0.31 12.58 -13.90
CA LEU A 36 0.76 12.41 -12.53
C LEU A 36 1.33 11.00 -12.33
N VAL A 37 2.50 10.92 -11.73
CA VAL A 37 3.08 9.68 -11.21
C VAL A 37 2.94 9.70 -9.69
N ASN A 38 2.15 8.76 -9.15
CA ASN A 38 2.08 8.53 -7.72
C ASN A 38 3.38 7.84 -7.27
N LEU A 39 4.27 8.59 -6.61
CA LEU A 39 5.49 8.03 -6.03
C LEU A 39 5.18 7.33 -4.70
N GLN A 40 4.27 7.91 -3.92
CA GLN A 40 3.73 7.33 -2.68
C GLN A 40 2.57 8.20 -2.21
N CYS A 41 1.50 7.60 -1.73
CA CYS A 41 0.43 8.28 -0.99
C CYS A 41 0.07 7.46 0.26
N ASP A 42 -0.95 7.86 0.99
CA ASP A 42 -1.44 7.13 2.17
C ASP A 42 -2.05 5.75 1.83
N VAL A 43 -2.53 5.58 0.59
CA VAL A 43 -3.16 4.35 0.11
C VAL A 43 -2.15 3.38 -0.51
N ASP A 44 -1.21 3.87 -1.34
CA ASP A 44 -0.35 3.02 -2.16
C ASP A 44 1.04 3.63 -2.35
N HIS A 45 2.02 2.75 -2.60
CA HIS A 45 3.36 3.10 -3.06
C HIS A 45 3.69 2.36 -4.38
N PRO A 46 3.07 2.77 -5.50
CA PRO A 46 3.14 1.99 -6.75
C PRO A 46 4.55 1.73 -7.25
N THR A 47 5.44 2.74 -7.15
CA THR A 47 6.82 2.62 -7.63
C THR A 47 7.63 1.60 -6.83
N GLN A 48 7.46 1.54 -5.51
CA GLN A 48 8.09 0.53 -4.68
C GLN A 48 7.53 -0.86 -5.00
N CYS A 49 6.21 -0.98 -5.00
CA CYS A 49 5.56 -2.28 -5.23
C CYS A 49 5.88 -2.86 -6.61
N MET A 50 5.97 -2.01 -7.65
CA MET A 50 6.39 -2.44 -8.99
C MET A 50 7.85 -2.86 -9.03
N ALA A 51 8.75 -2.17 -8.31
CA ALA A 51 10.16 -2.55 -8.22
C ALA A 51 10.32 -3.91 -7.52
N ASP A 52 9.60 -4.12 -6.42
CA ASP A 52 9.62 -5.39 -5.70
C ASP A 52 9.04 -6.52 -6.54
N MET A 53 7.93 -6.25 -7.25
CA MET A 53 7.36 -7.22 -8.19
C MET A 53 8.34 -7.58 -9.31
N LEU A 54 9.04 -6.60 -9.87
CA LEU A 54 10.04 -6.85 -10.92
C LEU A 54 11.17 -7.75 -10.39
N HIS A 55 11.63 -7.51 -9.16
CA HIS A 55 12.63 -8.35 -8.52
C HIS A 55 12.11 -9.79 -8.32
N ILE A 56 10.88 -9.93 -7.80
CA ILE A 56 10.25 -11.24 -7.62
C ILE A 56 10.10 -11.98 -8.95
N ILE A 57 9.66 -11.31 -10.02
CA ILE A 57 9.58 -11.90 -11.37
C ILE A 57 10.95 -12.42 -11.82
N HIS A 58 12.00 -11.65 -11.59
CA HIS A 58 13.37 -12.05 -11.93
C HIS A 58 13.82 -13.29 -11.15
N GLU A 59 13.58 -13.31 -9.83
CA GLU A 59 13.99 -14.44 -8.96
C GLU A 59 13.25 -15.73 -9.31
N PHE A 60 11.99 -15.67 -9.72
CA PHE A 60 11.21 -16.83 -10.12
C PHE A 60 11.28 -17.15 -11.61
N GLY A 61 12.06 -16.37 -12.40
CA GLY A 61 12.33 -16.63 -13.80
C GLY A 61 11.16 -16.34 -14.75
N GLY A 62 10.17 -15.53 -14.33
CA GLY A 62 9.06 -15.10 -15.16
C GLY A 62 7.77 -14.86 -14.39
N VAL A 63 6.90 -14.01 -14.92
CA VAL A 63 5.61 -13.68 -14.30
C VAL A 63 4.67 -14.89 -14.23
N GLU A 64 4.77 -15.79 -15.19
CA GLU A 64 4.00 -17.03 -15.27
C GLU A 64 4.29 -18.00 -14.12
N ASN A 65 5.45 -17.87 -13.49
CA ASN A 65 5.90 -18.72 -12.37
C ASN A 65 5.44 -18.22 -10.99
N LEU A 66 4.74 -17.08 -10.95
CA LEU A 66 4.26 -16.49 -9.69
C LEU A 66 2.97 -17.12 -9.19
N LYS A 67 2.18 -17.72 -10.07
CA LYS A 67 0.90 -18.34 -9.69
C LYS A 67 1.10 -19.43 -8.65
N GLY A 68 0.37 -19.33 -7.53
CA GLY A 68 0.45 -20.27 -6.41
C GLY A 68 1.68 -20.06 -5.50
N LYS A 69 2.55 -19.07 -5.78
CA LYS A 69 3.61 -18.70 -4.84
C LYS A 69 3.02 -18.00 -3.64
N LYS A 70 3.44 -18.41 -2.45
CA LYS A 70 2.98 -17.84 -1.19
C LYS A 70 3.85 -16.67 -0.77
N LEU A 71 3.24 -15.48 -0.62
CA LEU A 71 3.87 -14.29 -0.07
C LEU A 71 3.27 -13.96 1.30
N ALA A 72 4.13 -13.90 2.33
CA ALA A 72 3.79 -13.43 3.66
C ALA A 72 4.20 -11.96 3.80
N MET A 73 3.23 -11.04 3.68
CA MET A 73 3.41 -9.62 4.01
C MET A 73 3.25 -9.45 5.51
N THR A 74 4.33 -9.13 6.22
CA THR A 74 4.33 -9.16 7.68
C THR A 74 4.76 -7.84 8.30
N TRP A 75 4.12 -7.50 9.42
CA TRP A 75 4.58 -6.39 10.24
C TRP A 75 5.95 -6.67 10.85
N ALA A 76 6.75 -5.61 10.99
CA ALA A 76 8.01 -5.63 11.71
C ALA A 76 8.10 -4.41 12.64
N TYR A 77 8.71 -4.56 13.80
CA TYR A 77 8.84 -3.48 14.77
C TYR A 77 9.61 -2.28 14.23
N SER A 78 9.14 -1.10 14.59
CA SER A 78 9.87 0.17 14.46
C SER A 78 9.55 1.07 15.63
N PRO A 79 10.51 1.79 16.21
CA PRO A 79 10.25 2.78 17.25
C PRO A 79 9.56 4.05 16.72
N SER A 80 9.51 4.23 15.41
CA SER A 80 8.90 5.40 14.76
C SER A 80 7.47 5.15 14.35
N TYR A 81 6.56 6.01 14.79
CA TYR A 81 5.17 6.06 14.31
C TYR A 81 5.00 6.80 12.97
N GLY A 82 6.10 7.36 12.41
CA GLY A 82 6.11 7.99 11.07
C GLY A 82 6.17 6.99 9.91
N LYS A 83 5.71 5.75 10.08
CA LYS A 83 5.74 4.71 9.05
C LYS A 83 4.37 4.52 8.40
N PRO A 84 4.20 4.87 7.10
CA PRO A 84 2.90 4.80 6.43
C PRO A 84 2.44 3.38 6.12
N LEU A 85 1.14 3.23 5.89
CA LEU A 85 0.47 1.98 5.48
C LEU A 85 0.67 1.63 4.00
N SER A 86 1.10 2.57 3.18
CA SER A 86 1.08 2.48 1.73
C SER A 86 1.85 1.28 1.14
N VAL A 87 2.97 0.87 1.77
CA VAL A 87 3.73 -0.29 1.25
C VAL A 87 3.00 -1.61 1.49
N PRO A 88 2.58 -1.98 2.72
CA PRO A 88 1.80 -3.22 2.89
C PRO A 88 0.53 -3.22 2.06
N GLN A 89 -0.17 -2.08 1.95
CA GLN A 89 -1.38 -1.95 1.13
C GLN A 89 -1.10 -2.17 -0.37
N GLY A 90 -0.06 -1.53 -0.90
CA GLY A 90 0.33 -1.71 -2.29
C GLY A 90 0.80 -3.14 -2.60
N ILE A 91 1.53 -3.78 -1.69
CA ILE A 91 1.99 -5.17 -1.86
C ILE A 91 0.80 -6.13 -1.92
N ILE A 92 -0.13 -6.10 -0.97
CA ILE A 92 -1.29 -7.00 -1.01
C ILE A 92 -2.18 -6.73 -2.23
N GLY A 93 -2.37 -5.46 -2.62
CA GLY A 93 -3.15 -5.08 -3.78
C GLY A 93 -2.52 -5.49 -5.10
N LEU A 94 -1.19 -5.42 -5.23
CA LEU A 94 -0.47 -5.77 -6.46
C LEU A 94 -0.28 -7.28 -6.59
N MET A 95 0.28 -7.95 -5.57
CA MET A 95 0.69 -9.36 -5.67
C MET A 95 -0.50 -10.30 -5.89
N THR A 96 -1.66 -9.99 -5.33
CA THR A 96 -2.90 -10.75 -5.54
C THR A 96 -3.39 -10.73 -7.00
N ARG A 97 -2.93 -9.79 -7.85
CA ARG A 97 -3.27 -9.74 -9.28
C ARG A 97 -2.59 -10.82 -10.12
N PHE A 98 -1.53 -11.44 -9.60
CA PHE A 98 -0.69 -12.40 -10.32
C PHE A 98 -0.92 -13.86 -9.90
N GLY A 99 -2.05 -14.14 -9.27
CA GLY A 99 -2.41 -15.49 -8.85
C GLY A 99 -1.58 -16.02 -7.68
N MET A 100 -0.92 -15.13 -6.94
CA MET A 100 -0.17 -15.48 -5.73
C MET A 100 -1.11 -15.71 -4.55
N ASP A 101 -0.64 -16.52 -3.60
CA ASP A 101 -1.27 -16.71 -2.30
C ASP A 101 -0.69 -15.73 -1.29
N VAL A 102 -1.41 -14.65 -1.00
CA VAL A 102 -0.94 -13.56 -0.16
C VAL A 102 -1.53 -13.66 1.23
N VAL A 103 -0.67 -13.62 2.25
CA VAL A 103 -1.06 -13.58 3.66
C VAL A 103 -0.58 -12.26 4.26
N LEU A 104 -1.51 -11.44 4.74
CA LEU A 104 -1.20 -10.24 5.52
C LEU A 104 -1.17 -10.62 7.02
N ALA A 105 -0.03 -10.41 7.67
CA ALA A 105 0.13 -10.73 9.08
C ALA A 105 0.63 -9.53 9.88
N HIS A 106 -0.14 -9.15 10.90
CA HIS A 106 0.18 -8.02 11.79
C HIS A 106 -0.41 -8.22 13.19
N PRO A 107 0.14 -7.56 14.24
CA PRO A 107 -0.52 -7.50 15.55
C PRO A 107 -1.87 -6.78 15.47
N GLU A 108 -2.71 -6.99 16.47
CA GLU A 108 -3.93 -6.18 16.66
C GLU A 108 -3.58 -4.71 16.78
N GLY A 109 -4.40 -3.82 16.22
CA GLY A 109 -4.17 -2.36 16.20
C GLY A 109 -3.29 -1.88 15.04
N TYR A 110 -2.80 -2.79 14.20
CA TYR A 110 -1.96 -2.48 13.03
C TYR A 110 -2.67 -2.83 11.71
N GLU A 111 -3.98 -2.66 11.69
CA GLU A 111 -4.82 -2.91 10.51
C GLU A 111 -4.41 -1.97 9.36
N VAL A 112 -4.69 -2.41 8.14
CA VAL A 112 -4.63 -1.59 6.93
C VAL A 112 -6.04 -1.14 6.53
N PHE A 113 -6.19 -0.36 5.48
CA PHE A 113 -7.51 0.08 5.01
C PHE A 113 -8.37 -1.11 4.55
N GLU A 114 -9.57 -1.21 5.09
CA GLU A 114 -10.54 -2.27 4.75
C GLU A 114 -10.83 -2.35 3.25
N ASP A 115 -10.92 -1.20 2.57
CA ASP A 115 -11.16 -1.16 1.13
C ASP A 115 -9.98 -1.74 0.32
N VAL A 116 -8.76 -1.60 0.81
CA VAL A 116 -7.58 -2.24 0.20
C VAL A 116 -7.60 -3.76 0.39
N GLU A 117 -8.03 -4.24 1.56
CA GLU A 117 -8.22 -5.67 1.82
C GLU A 117 -9.27 -6.26 0.87
N LYS A 118 -10.42 -5.58 0.69
CA LYS A 118 -11.47 -5.98 -0.27
C LYS A 118 -10.95 -6.05 -1.70
N ILE A 119 -10.15 -5.07 -2.13
CA ILE A 119 -9.51 -5.06 -3.45
C ILE A 119 -8.56 -6.26 -3.59
N ALA A 120 -7.76 -6.57 -2.56
CA ALA A 120 -6.87 -7.72 -2.57
C ALA A 120 -7.65 -9.04 -2.69
N GLU A 121 -8.76 -9.19 -1.96
CA GLU A 121 -9.66 -10.37 -2.07
C GLU A 121 -10.24 -10.51 -3.48
N GLU A 122 -10.73 -9.42 -4.07
CA GLU A 122 -11.28 -9.43 -5.42
C GLU A 122 -10.23 -9.79 -6.47
N ASN A 123 -9.02 -9.21 -6.35
CA ASN A 123 -7.91 -9.50 -7.23
C ASN A 123 -7.50 -10.97 -7.15
N ALA A 124 -7.39 -11.52 -5.93
CA ALA A 124 -7.07 -12.92 -5.70
C ALA A 124 -8.12 -13.85 -6.37
N LYS A 125 -9.41 -13.57 -6.18
CA LYS A 125 -10.50 -14.33 -6.84
C LYS A 125 -10.39 -14.29 -8.36
N LYS A 126 -10.11 -13.12 -8.95
CA LYS A 126 -10.01 -12.94 -10.41
C LYS A 126 -8.78 -13.63 -11.00
N SER A 127 -7.66 -13.64 -10.30
CA SER A 127 -6.38 -14.19 -10.76
C SER A 127 -6.21 -15.70 -10.47
N GLY A 128 -7.04 -16.26 -9.58
CA GLY A 128 -6.96 -17.65 -9.14
C GLY A 128 -5.91 -17.89 -8.04
N GLY A 129 -5.54 -16.85 -7.31
CA GLY A 129 -4.76 -16.91 -6.07
C GLY A 129 -5.65 -16.83 -4.82
N SER A 130 -5.06 -16.47 -3.68
CA SER A 130 -5.79 -16.26 -2.44
C SER A 130 -5.29 -15.04 -1.66
N PHE A 131 -6.19 -14.47 -0.83
CA PHE A 131 -5.83 -13.46 0.17
C PHE A 131 -6.34 -13.89 1.54
N LYS A 132 -5.48 -13.80 2.55
CA LYS A 132 -5.82 -14.10 3.95
C LYS A 132 -5.20 -13.07 4.88
N LYS A 133 -5.85 -12.84 6.02
CA LYS A 133 -5.34 -12.03 7.12
C LYS A 133 -5.20 -12.88 8.39
N THR A 134 -4.14 -12.65 9.17
CA THR A 134 -3.92 -13.32 10.45
C THR A 134 -3.13 -12.43 11.41
N ASN A 135 -3.37 -12.58 12.72
CA ASN A 135 -2.53 -11.99 13.75
C ASN A 135 -1.40 -12.94 14.18
N ASN A 136 -1.34 -14.14 13.61
CA ASN A 136 -0.30 -15.14 13.88
C ASN A 136 0.78 -15.11 12.80
N MET A 137 1.87 -14.40 13.06
CA MET A 137 2.97 -14.26 12.11
C MET A 137 3.66 -15.60 11.81
N ALA A 138 3.74 -16.52 12.80
CA ALA A 138 4.33 -17.85 12.59
C ALA A 138 3.51 -18.67 11.58
N GLU A 139 2.18 -18.55 11.61
CA GLU A 139 1.28 -19.16 10.64
C GLU A 139 1.50 -18.57 9.23
N ALA A 140 1.69 -17.26 9.14
CA ALA A 140 1.95 -16.61 7.86
C ALA A 140 3.27 -17.09 7.23
N PHE A 141 4.31 -17.28 8.04
CA PHE A 141 5.63 -17.74 7.57
C PHE A 141 5.65 -19.19 7.09
N LYS A 142 4.75 -20.02 7.64
CA LYS A 142 4.74 -21.44 7.28
C LYS A 142 4.56 -21.62 5.77
N ASP A 143 5.50 -22.36 5.16
CA ASP A 143 5.50 -22.67 3.71
C ASP A 143 5.48 -21.42 2.80
N ALA A 144 5.95 -20.25 3.27
CA ALA A 144 6.05 -19.07 2.46
C ALA A 144 7.25 -19.14 1.50
N ASP A 145 7.02 -18.91 0.20
CA ASP A 145 8.07 -18.73 -0.79
C ASP A 145 8.77 -17.38 -0.63
N ILE A 146 8.01 -16.36 -0.18
CA ILE A 146 8.47 -14.99 0.01
C ILE A 146 8.02 -14.48 1.36
N VAL A 147 8.94 -13.90 2.13
CA VAL A 147 8.65 -13.18 3.37
C VAL A 147 8.99 -11.72 3.17
N TYR A 148 8.01 -10.84 3.33
CA TYR A 148 8.15 -9.39 3.17
C TYR A 148 7.89 -8.69 4.50
N PRO A 149 8.92 -8.50 5.36
CA PRO A 149 8.77 -7.77 6.61
C PRO A 149 8.80 -6.26 6.37
N LYS A 150 7.82 -5.55 6.90
CA LYS A 150 7.72 -4.09 6.79
C LYS A 150 7.20 -3.46 8.07
N SER A 151 7.76 -2.33 8.46
CA SER A 151 7.26 -1.56 9.59
C SER A 151 6.19 -0.57 9.14
N TRP A 152 5.09 -0.51 9.89
CA TRP A 152 4.11 0.57 9.80
C TRP A 152 3.54 0.88 11.18
N ALA A 153 2.97 2.07 11.32
CA ALA A 153 2.43 2.56 12.58
C ALA A 153 1.08 1.91 12.93
N PRO A 154 0.68 1.88 14.21
CA PRO A 154 -0.68 1.53 14.61
C PRO A 154 -1.70 2.45 13.94
N PHE A 155 -2.82 1.88 13.50
CA PHE A 155 -3.85 2.63 12.78
C PHE A 155 -4.34 3.84 13.58
N ALA A 156 -4.66 3.66 14.86
CA ALA A 156 -5.10 4.73 15.75
C ALA A 156 -4.07 5.86 15.94
N ALA A 157 -2.76 5.54 15.91
CA ALA A 157 -1.72 6.56 15.99
C ALA A 157 -1.67 7.41 14.72
N MET A 158 -1.94 6.81 13.57
CA MET A 158 -1.98 7.53 12.29
C MET A 158 -3.24 8.39 12.16
N GLU A 159 -4.40 7.92 12.65
CA GLU A 159 -5.61 8.74 12.74
C GLU A 159 -5.37 9.96 13.64
N LYS A 160 -4.86 9.73 14.85
CA LYS A 160 -4.55 10.82 15.78
C LYS A 160 -3.60 11.86 15.18
N ARG A 161 -2.57 11.42 14.45
CA ARG A 161 -1.66 12.33 13.73
C ARG A 161 -2.39 13.19 12.72
N THR A 162 -3.32 12.61 11.97
CA THR A 162 -4.12 13.33 10.98
C THR A 162 -5.02 14.37 11.64
N ASP A 163 -5.61 14.05 12.79
CA ASP A 163 -6.44 14.97 13.56
C ASP A 163 -5.62 16.14 14.10
N LEU A 164 -4.47 15.89 14.71
CA LEU A 164 -3.55 16.92 15.21
C LEU A 164 -3.10 17.87 14.06
N TYR A 165 -2.79 17.31 12.91
CA TYR A 165 -2.47 18.10 11.73
C TYR A 165 -3.64 19.02 11.31
N ALA A 166 -4.86 18.52 11.32
CA ALA A 166 -6.06 19.27 10.98
C ALA A 166 -6.35 20.41 12.00
N GLU A 167 -5.98 20.21 13.27
CA GLU A 167 -6.09 21.18 14.33
C GLU A 167 -4.95 22.20 14.35
N GLY A 168 -3.88 21.98 13.56
CA GLY A 168 -2.68 22.82 13.53
C GLY A 168 -1.73 22.60 14.70
N ASP A 169 -1.88 21.50 15.42
CA ASP A 169 -0.97 21.09 16.49
C ASP A 169 0.17 20.23 15.93
N PHE A 170 1.21 20.89 15.45
CA PHE A 170 2.37 20.23 14.86
C PHE A 170 3.35 19.68 15.90
N ASP A 171 3.31 20.17 17.13
CA ASP A 171 4.19 19.71 18.22
C ASP A 171 3.76 18.35 18.77
N GLY A 172 2.47 18.01 18.65
CA GLY A 172 1.91 16.72 19.08
C GLY A 172 2.08 15.58 18.09
N ILE A 173 2.67 15.84 16.92
CA ILE A 173 2.75 14.86 15.82
C ILE A 173 3.94 13.88 15.95
N ASP A 174 5.00 14.21 16.66
CA ASP A 174 6.24 13.42 16.79
C ASP A 174 6.18 12.36 17.92
#